data_76602301dc8c8341fa1edd83019548d7
#
_entry.id   76602301dc8c8341fa1edd83019548d7
#
_cell.length_a   1.000
_cell.length_b   1.000
_cell.length_c   1.000
_cell.angle_alpha   90.00
_cell.angle_beta   90.00
_cell.angle_gamma   90.00
#
_symmetry.space_group_name_H-M   'P 1'
#
loop_
_entity.id
_entity.type
_entity.pdbx_description
1 polymer ?
#
loop_
_entity_poly.entity_id
_entity_poly.type
_entity_poly.pdbx_seq_one_letter_code
_entity_poly.pdbx_strand_id
1 'polypeptide(L)'
;MELIVKAKDIFLEYAGRDILDIEELEIYSYDRIGLVGDNGAGKTSLLKILSGNLTIADADVRRFGSIALIGQLDELDLNAAQGSGEMLSRLNVAGVAQETMSGGEETRAKIASALSQHASAIFADEPTSHLDQDGISLLVGQLKAFDGALLIVSHDRYFLDQVVDKIWELKDGGISEFWGDYSDYLRQKEEERKAQAARYEEAMRERERLEAAIEKQRKKARQVDAKQKG
;
A
#
# COMPACT_ATOMS: atom_id res chain seq x y z
N MET A 1 -17.62 -13.59 -2.59
CA MET A 1 -16.61 -12.58 -2.98
C MET A 1 -16.34 -12.78 -4.46
N GLU A 2 -16.46 -11.74 -5.24
CA GLU A 2 -16.18 -11.77 -6.68
C GLU A 2 -14.77 -11.22 -6.93
N LEU A 3 -14.00 -11.83 -7.81
CA LEU A 3 -12.66 -11.40 -8.16
C LEU A 3 -12.76 -10.19 -9.09
N ILE A 4 -12.11 -9.08 -8.71
CA ILE A 4 -12.10 -7.82 -9.46
C ILE A 4 -10.81 -7.66 -10.25
N VAL A 5 -9.66 -7.92 -9.63
CA VAL A 5 -8.36 -7.88 -10.30
C VAL A 5 -7.54 -9.10 -9.91
N LYS A 6 -6.90 -9.70 -10.89
CA LYS A 6 -5.84 -10.69 -10.70
C LYS A 6 -4.62 -10.25 -11.49
N ALA A 7 -3.49 -10.16 -10.82
CA ALA A 7 -2.24 -9.78 -11.44
C ALA A 7 -1.17 -10.81 -11.09
N LYS A 8 -0.35 -11.16 -12.09
CA LYS A 8 0.77 -12.11 -11.94
C LYS A 8 2.01 -11.53 -12.60
N ASP A 9 3.16 -11.93 -12.06
CA ASP A 9 4.48 -11.67 -12.61
C ASP A 9 4.71 -10.16 -12.84
N ILE A 10 4.36 -9.34 -11.84
CA ILE A 10 4.58 -7.90 -11.91
C ILE A 10 6.05 -7.61 -11.61
N PHE A 11 6.82 -7.37 -12.66
CA PHE A 11 8.21 -6.92 -12.54
C PHE A 11 8.37 -5.53 -13.16
N LEU A 12 8.88 -4.59 -12.37
CA LEU A 12 9.15 -3.23 -12.82
C LEU A 12 10.54 -2.79 -12.36
N GLU A 13 11.41 -2.50 -13.30
CA GLU A 13 12.72 -1.90 -13.09
C GLU A 13 12.70 -0.43 -13.50
N TYR A 14 13.38 0.41 -12.74
CA TYR A 14 13.61 1.81 -13.08
C TYR A 14 15.05 2.22 -12.78
N ALA A 15 15.77 2.67 -13.81
CA ALA A 15 17.16 3.13 -13.71
C ALA A 15 18.11 2.11 -13.03
N GLY A 16 17.95 0.81 -13.34
CA GLY A 16 18.77 -0.28 -12.80
C GLY A 16 18.42 -0.67 -11.37
N ARG A 17 17.23 -0.32 -10.89
CA ARG A 17 16.69 -0.74 -9.58
C ARG A 17 15.37 -1.46 -9.77
N ASP A 18 15.26 -2.60 -9.15
CA ASP A 18 14.00 -3.33 -9.08
C ASP A 18 13.05 -2.56 -8.14
N ILE A 19 11.93 -2.12 -8.70
CA ILE A 19 10.89 -1.34 -8.00
C ILE A 19 9.75 -2.25 -7.57
N LEU A 20 9.34 -3.18 -8.43
CA LEU A 20 8.30 -4.16 -8.14
C LEU A 20 8.79 -5.54 -8.59
N ASP A 21 8.58 -6.53 -7.73
CA ASP A 21 8.81 -7.96 -7.99
C ASP A 21 7.73 -8.74 -7.22
N ILE A 22 6.57 -8.93 -7.85
CA ILE A 22 5.37 -9.45 -7.20
C ILE A 22 4.84 -10.62 -8.04
N GLU A 23 4.85 -11.82 -7.45
CA GLU A 23 4.44 -13.05 -8.12
C GLU A 23 2.93 -13.06 -8.42
N GLU A 24 2.09 -12.75 -7.45
CA GLU A 24 0.63 -12.76 -7.61
C GLU A 24 -0.04 -11.79 -6.65
N LEU A 25 -1.07 -11.08 -7.13
CA LEU A 25 -1.98 -10.25 -6.34
C LEU A 25 -3.42 -10.47 -6.79
N GLU A 26 -4.34 -10.49 -5.84
CA GLU A 26 -5.77 -10.58 -6.09
C GLU A 26 -6.52 -9.53 -5.28
N ILE A 27 -7.50 -8.87 -5.91
CA ILE A 27 -8.43 -7.94 -5.27
C ILE A 27 -9.83 -8.44 -5.51
N TYR A 28 -10.58 -8.59 -4.43
CA TYR A 28 -11.96 -9.07 -4.44
C TYR A 28 -12.95 -7.93 -4.15
N SER A 29 -14.22 -8.16 -4.52
CA SER A 29 -15.31 -7.26 -4.12
C SER A 29 -15.32 -7.08 -2.61
N TYR A 30 -15.54 -5.84 -2.16
CA TYR A 30 -15.52 -5.40 -0.76
C TYR A 30 -14.15 -5.38 -0.08
N ASP A 31 -13.05 -5.71 -0.75
CA ASP A 31 -11.71 -5.46 -0.19
C ASP A 31 -11.50 -3.97 0.09
N ARG A 32 -10.97 -3.65 1.27
CA ARG A 32 -10.67 -2.30 1.75
C ARG A 32 -9.17 -2.20 2.06
N ILE A 33 -8.37 -1.98 1.02
CA ILE A 33 -6.91 -2.12 1.10
C ILE A 33 -6.24 -0.75 1.20
N GLY A 34 -5.42 -0.55 2.22
CA GLY A 34 -4.45 0.55 2.31
C GLY A 34 -3.08 0.10 1.79
N LEU A 35 -2.57 0.75 0.74
CA LEU A 35 -1.24 0.46 0.21
C LEU A 35 -0.22 1.44 0.82
N VAL A 36 0.67 0.91 1.63
CA VAL A 36 1.69 1.67 2.35
C VAL A 36 3.10 1.24 1.95
N GLY A 37 4.10 2.07 2.23
CA GLY A 37 5.51 1.81 1.93
C GLY A 37 6.27 3.11 1.79
N ASP A 38 7.59 3.03 1.67
CA ASP A 38 8.47 4.19 1.55
C ASP A 38 8.18 5.04 0.30
N ASN A 39 8.62 6.31 0.32
CA ASN A 39 8.55 7.15 -0.87
C ASN A 39 9.44 6.57 -1.97
N GLY A 40 8.87 6.45 -3.18
CA GLY A 40 9.57 5.84 -4.31
C GLY A 40 9.55 4.30 -4.32
N ALA A 41 8.87 3.64 -3.39
CA ALA A 41 8.74 2.17 -3.37
C ALA A 41 7.93 1.59 -4.55
N GLY A 42 7.23 2.43 -5.33
CA GLY A 42 6.45 1.97 -6.49
C GLY A 42 4.93 1.92 -6.28
N LYS A 43 4.40 2.49 -5.18
CA LYS A 43 2.95 2.49 -4.87
C LYS A 43 2.08 3.02 -6.01
N THR A 44 2.39 4.22 -6.50
CA THR A 44 1.70 4.82 -7.66
C THR A 44 1.82 3.98 -8.93
N SER A 45 3.00 3.38 -9.17
CA SER A 45 3.22 2.50 -10.33
C SER A 45 2.37 1.25 -10.24
N LEU A 46 2.33 0.60 -9.07
CA LEU A 46 1.48 -0.57 -8.83
C LEU A 46 0.00 -0.23 -9.04
N LEU A 47 -0.47 0.90 -8.51
CA LEU A 47 -1.84 1.37 -8.71
C LEU A 47 -2.18 1.53 -10.20
N LYS A 48 -1.27 2.17 -10.97
CA LYS A 48 -1.42 2.35 -12.42
C LYS A 48 -1.36 1.04 -13.20
N ILE A 49 -0.53 0.08 -12.79
CA ILE A 49 -0.47 -1.25 -13.42
C ILE A 49 -1.80 -1.99 -13.18
N LEU A 50 -2.27 -2.05 -11.93
CA LEU A 50 -3.50 -2.75 -11.58
C LEU A 50 -4.74 -2.10 -12.22
N SER A 51 -4.79 -0.78 -12.36
CA SER A 51 -5.88 -0.05 -13.03
C SER A 51 -5.84 -0.15 -14.56
N GLY A 52 -4.67 -0.45 -15.15
CA GLY A 52 -4.47 -0.52 -16.61
C GLY A 52 -3.94 0.77 -17.24
N ASN A 53 -3.62 1.78 -16.43
CA ASN A 53 -3.05 3.03 -16.89
C ASN A 53 -1.54 2.94 -17.16
N LEU A 54 -0.91 1.86 -16.71
CA LEU A 54 0.47 1.51 -17.05
C LEU A 54 0.53 0.03 -17.45
N THR A 55 1.04 -0.25 -18.63
CA THR A 55 1.25 -1.62 -19.13
C THR A 55 2.71 -1.97 -19.03
N ILE A 56 3.02 -3.13 -18.48
CA ILE A 56 4.35 -3.73 -18.44
C ILE A 56 4.34 -5.05 -19.22
N ALA A 57 5.43 -5.36 -19.93
CA ALA A 57 5.44 -6.37 -20.99
C ALA A 57 5.16 -7.79 -20.49
N ASP A 58 5.64 -8.15 -19.32
CA ASP A 58 5.65 -9.54 -18.83
C ASP A 58 4.57 -9.82 -17.76
N ALA A 59 3.79 -8.82 -17.33
CA ALA A 59 2.73 -9.02 -16.34
C ALA A 59 1.41 -9.47 -16.98
N ASP A 60 0.79 -10.50 -16.41
CA ASP A 60 -0.60 -10.90 -16.71
C ASP A 60 -1.56 -10.22 -15.73
N VAL A 61 -2.15 -9.09 -16.14
CA VAL A 61 -3.11 -8.36 -15.32
C VAL A 61 -4.52 -8.45 -15.91
N ARG A 62 -5.38 -9.21 -15.24
CA ARG A 62 -6.78 -9.43 -15.64
C ARG A 62 -7.70 -8.63 -14.74
N ARG A 63 -8.61 -7.90 -15.37
CA ARG A 63 -9.64 -7.07 -14.72
C ARG A 63 -11.00 -7.63 -15.08
N PHE A 64 -11.75 -8.02 -14.05
CA PHE A 64 -13.08 -8.63 -14.20
C PHE A 64 -14.19 -7.60 -13.93
N GLY A 65 -13.82 -6.39 -13.48
CA GLY A 65 -14.72 -5.29 -13.22
C GLY A 65 -14.13 -3.95 -13.68
N SER A 66 -14.96 -2.92 -13.68
CA SER A 66 -14.52 -1.55 -13.96
C SER A 66 -13.79 -0.95 -12.76
N ILE A 67 -12.71 -0.20 -13.04
CA ILE A 67 -11.90 0.44 -12.01
C ILE A 67 -11.92 1.95 -12.27
N ALA A 68 -12.34 2.72 -11.28
CA ALA A 68 -12.19 4.16 -11.29
C ALA A 68 -10.86 4.53 -10.58
N LEU A 69 -10.05 5.36 -11.23
CA LEU A 69 -8.80 5.86 -10.68
C LEU A 69 -8.97 7.30 -10.21
N ILE A 70 -8.51 7.58 -8.99
CA ILE A 70 -8.35 8.94 -8.45
C ILE A 70 -6.84 9.17 -8.31
N GLY A 71 -6.22 9.77 -9.31
CA GLY A 71 -4.80 10.08 -9.31
C GLY A 71 -4.52 11.52 -8.89
N GLN A 72 -3.35 11.74 -8.31
CA GLN A 72 -2.91 13.08 -7.89
C GLN A 72 -2.72 14.03 -9.09
N LEU A 73 -2.33 13.48 -10.25
CA LEU A 73 -2.01 14.25 -11.47
C LEU A 73 -3.03 14.02 -12.60
N ASP A 74 -4.10 13.27 -12.36
CA ASP A 74 -5.09 13.03 -13.41
C ASP A 74 -5.87 14.31 -13.70
N GLU A 75 -6.04 14.62 -15.00
CA GLU A 75 -6.91 15.72 -15.42
C GLU A 75 -8.36 15.41 -15.04
N LEU A 76 -9.06 16.42 -14.57
CA LEU A 76 -10.47 16.31 -14.23
C LEU A 76 -11.31 16.18 -15.51
N ASP A 77 -11.86 14.99 -15.76
CA ASP A 77 -12.87 14.82 -16.82
C ASP A 77 -14.28 15.12 -16.29
N LEU A 78 -14.68 16.38 -16.41
CA LEU A 78 -16.04 16.80 -16.03
C LEU A 78 -17.12 16.23 -16.96
N ASN A 79 -16.80 15.73 -18.16
CA ASN A 79 -17.79 15.09 -19.01
C ASN A 79 -18.21 13.72 -18.44
N ALA A 80 -17.28 12.99 -17.83
CA ALA A 80 -17.61 11.81 -17.04
C ALA A 80 -18.43 12.16 -15.79
N ALA A 81 -18.28 13.38 -15.28
CA ALA A 81 -19.03 13.89 -14.13
C ALA A 81 -20.44 14.45 -14.48
N GLN A 82 -20.83 14.58 -15.75
CA GLN A 82 -22.13 15.14 -16.14
C GLN A 82 -23.35 14.31 -15.66
N GLY A 83 -23.16 13.03 -15.29
CA GLY A 83 -24.18 12.21 -14.62
C GLY A 83 -24.17 12.30 -13.08
N SER A 84 -23.24 13.05 -12.50
CA SER A 84 -22.90 13.02 -11.07
C SER A 84 -23.38 14.24 -10.26
N GLY A 85 -24.39 14.97 -10.74
CA GLY A 85 -24.90 16.17 -10.06
C GLY A 85 -25.22 15.97 -8.57
N GLU A 86 -25.75 14.80 -8.21
CA GLU A 86 -26.02 14.45 -6.82
C GLU A 86 -24.71 14.26 -6.04
N MET A 87 -23.71 13.58 -6.60
CA MET A 87 -22.42 13.34 -5.95
C MET A 87 -21.60 14.63 -5.83
N LEU A 88 -21.60 15.48 -6.87
CA LEU A 88 -20.99 16.82 -6.81
C LEU A 88 -21.64 17.68 -5.72
N SER A 89 -22.96 17.59 -5.55
CA SER A 89 -23.67 18.28 -4.46
C SER A 89 -23.29 17.72 -3.09
N ARG A 90 -23.21 16.40 -2.95
CA ARG A 90 -22.79 15.73 -1.69
C ARG A 90 -21.38 16.12 -1.26
N LEU A 91 -20.48 16.35 -2.21
CA LEU A 91 -19.10 16.77 -1.96
C LEU A 91 -18.90 18.31 -2.01
N ASN A 92 -19.99 19.07 -2.03
CA ASN A 92 -20.00 20.55 -2.01
C ASN A 92 -19.21 21.20 -3.16
N VAL A 93 -19.29 20.64 -4.38
CA VAL A 93 -18.63 21.20 -5.57
C VAL A 93 -19.61 21.41 -6.74
N ALA A 94 -20.90 21.26 -6.52
CA ALA A 94 -21.91 21.52 -7.53
C ALA A 94 -21.92 23.00 -7.93
N GLY A 95 -21.87 23.27 -9.25
CA GLY A 95 -21.96 24.63 -9.81
C GLY A 95 -20.65 25.43 -9.74
N VAL A 96 -19.53 24.86 -9.28
CA VAL A 96 -18.20 25.49 -9.33
C VAL A 96 -17.62 25.26 -10.72
N ALA A 97 -17.18 26.36 -11.39
CA ALA A 97 -16.55 26.24 -12.70
C ALA A 97 -15.11 25.69 -12.53
N GLN A 98 -14.71 24.73 -13.39
CA GLN A 98 -13.42 24.05 -13.32
C GLN A 98 -12.24 25.02 -13.26
N GLU A 99 -12.29 26.09 -14.03
CA GLU A 99 -11.23 27.10 -14.15
C GLU A 99 -11.00 27.91 -12.85
N THR A 100 -11.95 27.87 -11.92
CA THR A 100 -11.94 28.61 -10.66
C THR A 100 -11.87 27.74 -9.42
N MET A 101 -11.78 26.42 -9.59
CA MET A 101 -11.70 25.47 -8.47
C MET A 101 -10.41 25.64 -7.67
N SER A 102 -10.52 25.66 -6.36
CA SER A 102 -9.38 25.45 -5.47
C SER A 102 -8.91 24.00 -5.56
N GLY A 103 -7.65 23.71 -5.16
CA GLY A 103 -7.12 22.33 -5.17
C GLY A 103 -8.00 21.34 -4.39
N GLY A 104 -8.63 21.78 -3.29
CA GLY A 104 -9.56 20.96 -2.53
C GLY A 104 -10.88 20.69 -3.27
N GLU A 105 -11.42 21.68 -3.98
CA GLU A 105 -12.62 21.51 -4.82
C GLU A 105 -12.35 20.61 -6.02
N GLU A 106 -11.19 20.75 -6.65
CA GLU A 106 -10.75 19.86 -7.74
C GLU A 106 -10.65 18.40 -7.25
N THR A 107 -10.02 18.17 -6.10
CA THR A 107 -9.92 16.83 -5.50
C THR A 107 -11.32 16.27 -5.22
N ARG A 108 -12.22 17.03 -4.62
CA ARG A 108 -13.61 16.59 -4.37
C ARG A 108 -14.37 16.30 -5.67
N ALA A 109 -14.13 17.07 -6.73
CA ALA A 109 -14.76 16.83 -8.04
C ALA A 109 -14.24 15.53 -8.69
N LYS A 110 -12.93 15.22 -8.61
CA LYS A 110 -12.36 13.95 -9.06
C LYS A 110 -12.97 12.76 -8.31
N ILE A 111 -13.13 12.87 -7.00
CA ILE A 111 -13.79 11.87 -6.17
C ILE A 111 -15.25 11.68 -6.57
N ALA A 112 -16.00 12.77 -6.77
CA ALA A 112 -17.39 12.72 -7.22
C ALA A 112 -17.52 12.01 -8.56
N SER A 113 -16.62 12.31 -9.50
CA SER A 113 -16.58 11.66 -10.81
C SER A 113 -16.33 10.15 -10.68
N ALA A 114 -15.33 9.74 -9.90
CA ALA A 114 -15.00 8.33 -9.70
C ALA A 114 -16.16 7.55 -9.05
N LEU A 115 -16.79 8.10 -8.00
CA LEU A 115 -17.93 7.48 -7.31
C LEU A 115 -19.18 7.36 -8.21
N SER A 116 -19.32 8.23 -9.20
CA SER A 116 -20.47 8.23 -10.11
C SER A 116 -20.35 7.23 -11.25
N GLN A 117 -19.18 6.65 -11.47
CA GLN A 117 -18.95 5.71 -12.57
C GLN A 117 -19.51 4.30 -12.32
N HIS A 118 -20.13 4.04 -11.16
CA HIS A 118 -20.59 2.71 -10.75
C HIS A 118 -19.50 1.63 -10.95
N ALA A 119 -18.25 2.00 -10.65
CA ALA A 119 -17.11 1.11 -10.78
C ALA A 119 -17.18 -0.03 -9.79
N SER A 120 -16.59 -1.18 -10.15
CA SER A 120 -16.45 -2.34 -9.25
C SER A 120 -15.36 -2.10 -8.21
N ALA A 121 -14.41 -1.21 -8.49
CA ALA A 121 -13.36 -0.80 -7.56
C ALA A 121 -12.97 0.67 -7.75
N ILE A 122 -12.51 1.31 -6.68
CA ILE A 122 -11.86 2.63 -6.71
C ILE A 122 -10.43 2.47 -6.24
N PHE A 123 -9.50 2.91 -7.07
CA PHE A 123 -8.09 3.04 -6.73
C PHE A 123 -7.76 4.51 -6.55
N ALA A 124 -7.18 4.87 -5.40
CA ALA A 124 -6.94 6.27 -5.06
C ALA A 124 -5.49 6.49 -4.61
N ASP A 125 -4.83 7.47 -5.22
CA ASP A 125 -3.47 7.90 -4.86
C ASP A 125 -3.53 9.26 -4.18
N GLU A 126 -3.27 9.28 -2.86
CA GLU A 126 -3.31 10.44 -1.98
C GLU A 126 -4.63 11.25 -2.05
N PRO A 127 -5.81 10.61 -1.90
CA PRO A 127 -7.09 11.27 -2.09
C PRO A 127 -7.42 12.34 -1.03
N THR A 128 -6.66 12.40 0.07
CA THR A 128 -6.78 13.41 1.13
C THR A 128 -5.96 14.65 0.87
N SER A 129 -5.07 14.64 -0.14
CA SER A 129 -4.25 15.82 -0.48
C SER A 129 -5.14 17.00 -0.86
N HIS A 130 -4.79 18.18 -0.32
CA HIS A 130 -5.54 19.44 -0.50
C HIS A 130 -6.96 19.50 0.11
N LEU A 131 -7.39 18.46 0.87
CA LEU A 131 -8.65 18.49 1.60
C LEU A 131 -8.46 19.05 3.01
N ASP A 132 -9.42 19.87 3.44
CA ASP A 132 -9.59 20.25 4.83
C ASP A 132 -10.27 19.11 5.62
N GLN A 133 -10.38 19.28 6.94
CA GLN A 133 -10.96 18.26 7.82
C GLN A 133 -12.40 17.89 7.44
N ASP A 134 -13.19 18.86 7.00
CA ASP A 134 -14.56 18.64 6.57
C ASP A 134 -14.60 17.84 5.25
N GLY A 135 -13.73 18.16 4.32
CA GLY A 135 -13.55 17.42 3.07
C GLY A 135 -13.10 15.98 3.30
N ILE A 136 -12.18 15.73 4.23
CA ILE A 136 -11.77 14.37 4.62
C ILE A 136 -12.94 13.61 5.22
N SER A 137 -13.73 14.24 6.11
CA SER A 137 -14.88 13.61 6.74
C SER A 137 -15.96 13.23 5.72
N LEU A 138 -16.22 14.09 4.74
CA LEU A 138 -17.11 13.80 3.61
C LEU A 138 -16.60 12.63 2.76
N LEU A 139 -15.30 12.62 2.42
CA LEU A 139 -14.68 11.54 1.67
C LEU A 139 -14.81 10.21 2.39
N VAL A 140 -14.49 10.15 3.67
CA VAL A 140 -14.65 8.95 4.51
C VAL A 140 -16.08 8.43 4.45
N GLY A 141 -17.07 9.30 4.59
CA GLY A 141 -18.48 8.92 4.51
C GLY A 141 -18.86 8.31 3.17
N GLN A 142 -18.37 8.87 2.06
CA GLN A 142 -18.64 8.36 0.72
C GLN A 142 -17.93 7.02 0.46
N LEU A 143 -16.66 6.88 0.86
CA LEU A 143 -15.91 5.63 0.68
C LEU A 143 -16.47 4.49 1.54
N LYS A 144 -16.96 4.79 2.75
CA LYS A 144 -17.65 3.79 3.58
C LYS A 144 -18.97 3.30 2.97
N ALA A 145 -19.67 4.19 2.26
CA ALA A 145 -20.92 3.86 1.58
C ALA A 145 -20.73 3.20 0.20
N PHE A 146 -19.50 3.14 -0.30
CA PHE A 146 -19.20 2.53 -1.58
C PHE A 146 -19.17 1.01 -1.46
N ASP A 147 -19.95 0.31 -2.29
CA ASP A 147 -20.10 -1.16 -2.23
C ASP A 147 -19.02 -1.95 -3.01
N GLY A 148 -18.11 -1.27 -3.72
CA GLY A 148 -17.01 -1.90 -4.45
C GLY A 148 -15.74 -2.04 -3.61
N ALA A 149 -14.68 -2.58 -4.23
CA ALA A 149 -13.35 -2.65 -3.63
C ALA A 149 -12.66 -1.28 -3.57
N LEU A 150 -11.81 -1.09 -2.56
CA LEU A 150 -10.96 0.08 -2.43
C LEU A 150 -9.49 -0.34 -2.38
N LEU A 151 -8.63 0.34 -3.15
CA LEU A 151 -7.18 0.31 -3.00
C LEU A 151 -6.68 1.74 -2.87
N ILE A 152 -6.19 2.09 -1.69
CA ILE A 152 -5.90 3.49 -1.33
C ILE A 152 -4.44 3.62 -0.93
N VAL A 153 -3.71 4.52 -1.59
CA VAL A 153 -2.42 5.03 -1.14
C VAL A 153 -2.67 6.31 -0.36
N SER A 154 -2.26 6.38 0.89
CA SER A 154 -2.31 7.62 1.67
C SER A 154 -1.25 7.64 2.78
N HIS A 155 -0.78 8.83 3.11
CA HIS A 155 0.05 9.09 4.28
C HIS A 155 -0.78 9.53 5.51
N ASP A 156 -2.07 9.75 5.34
CA ASP A 156 -2.98 10.11 6.43
C ASP A 156 -3.45 8.85 7.18
N ARG A 157 -2.85 8.64 8.36
CA ARG A 157 -3.11 7.47 9.22
C ARG A 157 -4.55 7.44 9.71
N TYR A 158 -5.09 8.61 10.14
CA TYR A 158 -6.46 8.70 10.65
C TYR A 158 -7.50 8.43 9.57
N PHE A 159 -7.19 8.80 8.35
CA PHE A 159 -8.03 8.48 7.20
C PHE A 159 -8.00 6.97 6.92
N LEU A 160 -6.82 6.35 6.85
CA LEU A 160 -6.70 4.90 6.62
C LEU A 160 -7.41 4.10 7.71
N ASP A 161 -7.23 4.44 9.01
CA ASP A 161 -7.91 3.77 10.12
C ASP A 161 -9.44 3.74 9.99
N GLN A 162 -10.01 4.68 9.23
CA GLN A 162 -11.45 4.75 9.06
C GLN A 162 -12.00 4.00 7.85
N VAL A 163 -11.17 3.77 6.82
CA VAL A 163 -11.67 3.31 5.51
C VAL A 163 -11.12 1.96 5.06
N VAL A 164 -10.07 1.44 5.72
CA VAL A 164 -9.45 0.18 5.34
C VAL A 164 -9.54 -0.86 6.46
N ASP A 165 -9.53 -2.13 6.08
CA ASP A 165 -9.50 -3.29 6.99
C ASP A 165 -8.39 -4.28 6.64
N LYS A 166 -7.55 -3.91 5.68
CA LYS A 166 -6.38 -4.65 5.22
C LYS A 166 -5.30 -3.68 4.77
N ILE A 167 -4.05 -3.93 5.15
CA ILE A 167 -2.89 -3.17 4.70
C ILE A 167 -2.01 -4.04 3.81
N TRP A 168 -1.63 -3.51 2.68
CA TRP A 168 -0.54 -4.01 1.85
C TRP A 168 0.69 -3.12 2.06
N GLU A 169 1.74 -3.69 2.64
CA GLU A 169 3.04 -3.02 2.76
C GLU A 169 3.89 -3.37 1.53
N LEU A 170 4.20 -2.36 0.73
CA LEU A 170 5.15 -2.49 -0.38
C LEU A 170 6.56 -2.19 0.12
N LYS A 171 7.40 -3.22 0.17
CA LYS A 171 8.76 -3.12 0.64
C LYS A 171 9.68 -4.05 -0.16
N ASP A 172 10.86 -3.54 -0.51
CA ASP A 172 11.88 -4.30 -1.26
C ASP A 172 11.31 -4.99 -2.52
N GLY A 173 10.40 -4.31 -3.23
CA GLY A 173 9.72 -4.78 -4.43
C GLY A 173 8.52 -5.70 -4.19
N GLY A 174 8.39 -6.32 -3.03
CA GLY A 174 7.33 -7.27 -2.69
C GLY A 174 6.20 -6.67 -1.86
N ILE A 175 5.09 -7.39 -1.76
CA ILE A 175 3.93 -7.05 -0.93
C ILE A 175 3.85 -7.99 0.27
N SER A 176 3.64 -7.40 1.45
CA SER A 176 3.23 -8.12 2.66
C SER A 176 1.83 -7.68 3.07
N GLU A 177 0.95 -8.63 3.35
CA GLU A 177 -0.43 -8.38 3.74
C GLU A 177 -0.60 -8.43 5.27
N PHE A 178 -1.29 -7.43 5.81
CA PHE A 178 -1.65 -7.32 7.23
C PHE A 178 -3.14 -7.08 7.36
N TRP A 179 -3.80 -7.88 8.19
CA TRP A 179 -5.22 -7.72 8.47
C TRP A 179 -5.48 -6.72 9.57
N GLY A 180 -6.50 -5.90 9.41
CA GLY A 180 -6.88 -4.83 10.29
C GLY A 180 -6.65 -3.45 9.68
N ASP A 181 -6.92 -2.41 10.48
CA ASP A 181 -6.68 -1.03 10.10
C ASP A 181 -5.18 -0.64 10.19
N TYR A 182 -4.87 0.62 9.95
CA TYR A 182 -3.48 1.09 9.99
C TYR A 182 -2.86 1.01 11.40
N SER A 183 -3.65 1.22 12.44
CA SER A 183 -3.21 1.09 13.84
C SER A 183 -2.89 -0.36 14.19
N ASP A 184 -3.68 -1.32 13.69
CA ASP A 184 -3.42 -2.75 13.83
C ASP A 184 -2.13 -3.17 13.12
N TYR A 185 -1.91 -2.68 11.89
CA TYR A 185 -0.68 -2.87 11.15
C TYR A 185 0.55 -2.39 11.95
N LEU A 186 0.50 -1.18 12.50
CA LEU A 186 1.62 -0.65 13.29
C LEU A 186 1.92 -1.53 14.50
N ARG A 187 0.90 -2.07 15.17
CA ARG A 187 1.06 -2.99 16.29
C ARG A 187 1.72 -4.29 15.86
N GLN A 188 1.28 -4.89 14.77
CA GLN A 188 1.86 -6.11 14.20
C GLN A 188 3.33 -5.89 13.82
N LYS A 189 3.66 -4.77 13.18
CA LYS A 189 5.05 -4.41 12.84
C LYS A 189 5.94 -4.23 14.06
N GLU A 190 5.44 -3.64 15.12
CA GLU A 190 6.21 -3.48 16.36
C GLU A 190 6.45 -4.83 17.05
N GLU A 191 5.49 -5.75 17.02
CA GLU A 191 5.65 -7.11 17.52
C GLU A 191 6.66 -7.90 16.69
N GLU A 192 6.61 -7.82 15.34
CA GLU A 192 7.61 -8.42 14.46
C GLU A 192 9.02 -7.91 14.75
N ARG A 193 9.17 -6.60 14.91
CA ARG A 193 10.45 -5.95 15.21
C ARG A 193 11.02 -6.44 16.54
N LYS A 194 10.19 -6.55 17.58
CA LYS A 194 10.59 -7.07 18.89
C LYS A 194 11.01 -8.54 18.81
N ALA A 195 10.24 -9.36 18.09
CA ALA A 195 10.56 -10.77 17.90
C ALA A 195 11.87 -10.95 17.13
N GLN A 196 12.12 -10.15 16.09
CA GLN A 196 13.35 -10.16 15.33
C GLN A 196 14.56 -9.74 16.19
N ALA A 197 14.42 -8.69 17.00
CA ALA A 197 15.46 -8.24 17.91
C ALA A 197 15.82 -9.33 18.95
N ALA A 198 14.82 -9.99 19.54
CA ALA A 198 15.04 -11.06 20.50
C ALA A 198 15.75 -12.27 19.87
N ARG A 199 15.37 -12.68 18.64
CA ARG A 199 16.06 -13.74 17.89
C ARG A 199 17.52 -13.39 17.59
N TYR A 200 17.77 -12.16 17.21
CA TYR A 200 19.13 -11.67 16.96
C TYR A 200 20.00 -11.72 18.22
N GLU A 201 19.48 -11.25 19.36
CA GLU A 201 20.19 -11.31 20.64
C GLU A 201 20.48 -12.76 21.07
N GLU A 202 19.53 -13.66 20.89
CA GLU A 202 19.71 -15.09 21.21
C GLU A 202 20.80 -15.72 20.33
N ALA A 203 20.77 -15.45 19.02
CA ALA A 203 21.79 -15.94 18.10
C ALA A 203 23.20 -15.39 18.43
N MET A 204 23.29 -14.11 18.83
CA MET A 204 24.56 -13.51 19.26
C MET A 204 25.08 -14.15 20.53
N ARG A 205 24.23 -14.38 21.54
CA ARG A 205 24.62 -15.07 22.79
C ARG A 205 25.10 -16.50 22.53
N GLU A 206 24.43 -17.22 21.63
CA GLU A 206 24.86 -18.59 21.26
C GLU A 206 26.21 -18.59 20.52
N ARG A 207 26.42 -17.65 19.60
CA ARG A 207 27.69 -17.46 18.93
C ARG A 207 28.83 -17.21 19.93
N GLU A 208 28.64 -16.29 20.89
CA GLU A 208 29.63 -15.99 21.92
C GLU A 208 29.98 -17.22 22.78
N ARG A 209 28.96 -18.03 23.16
CA ARG A 209 29.16 -19.29 23.88
C ARG A 209 29.98 -20.28 23.09
N LEU A 210 29.71 -20.44 21.81
CA LEU A 210 30.46 -21.34 20.92
C LEU A 210 31.90 -20.88 20.74
N GLU A 211 32.12 -19.58 20.51
CA GLU A 211 33.45 -18.99 20.39
C GLU A 211 34.29 -19.21 21.69
N ALA A 212 33.70 -18.98 22.86
CA ALA A 212 34.32 -19.21 24.15
C ALA A 212 34.64 -20.71 24.38
N ALA A 213 33.77 -21.62 23.96
CA ALA A 213 34.02 -23.07 24.06
C ALA A 213 35.16 -23.50 23.14
N ILE A 214 35.23 -23.01 21.92
CA ILE A 214 36.32 -23.27 20.97
C ILE A 214 37.65 -22.76 21.53
N GLU A 215 37.69 -21.55 22.08
CA GLU A 215 38.90 -20.99 22.67
C GLU A 215 39.39 -21.81 23.87
N LYS A 216 38.45 -22.25 24.72
CA LYS A 216 38.76 -23.14 25.85
C LYS A 216 39.37 -24.49 25.40
N GLN A 217 38.82 -25.08 24.34
CA GLN A 217 39.37 -26.32 23.77
C GLN A 217 40.77 -26.09 23.17
N ARG A 218 40.96 -25.00 22.43
CA ARG A 218 42.29 -24.65 21.86
C ARG A 218 43.36 -24.44 22.96
N LYS A 219 43.00 -23.78 24.08
CA LYS A 219 43.89 -23.60 25.22
C LYS A 219 44.26 -24.95 25.86
N LYS A 220 43.27 -25.86 26.02
CA LYS A 220 43.53 -27.22 26.54
C LYS A 220 44.46 -28.03 25.62
N ALA A 221 44.22 -28.01 24.31
CA ALA A 221 45.07 -28.72 23.35
C ALA A 221 46.52 -28.24 23.40
N ARG A 222 46.75 -26.91 23.42
CA ARG A 222 48.08 -26.31 23.54
C ARG A 222 48.80 -26.72 24.84
N GLN A 223 48.09 -26.87 25.95
CA GLN A 223 48.65 -27.32 27.24
C GLN A 223 49.04 -28.79 27.21
N VAL A 224 48.31 -29.65 26.52
CA VAL A 224 48.63 -31.07 26.34
C VAL A 224 49.87 -31.21 25.47
N ASP A 225 49.95 -30.51 24.33
CA ASP A 225 51.12 -30.53 23.44
C ASP A 225 52.41 -30.03 24.13
N ALA A 226 52.29 -29.02 25.00
CA ALA A 226 53.41 -28.50 25.77
C ALA A 226 53.91 -29.50 26.83
N LYS A 227 53.05 -30.35 27.42
CA LYS A 227 53.42 -31.38 28.38
C LYS A 227 54.02 -32.61 27.74
N GLN A 228 53.81 -32.88 26.46
CA GLN A 228 54.40 -34.00 25.73
C GLN A 228 55.78 -33.70 25.14
N LYS A 229 56.16 -32.43 25.08
CA LYS A 229 57.46 -31.99 24.53
C LYS A 229 58.56 -31.67 25.58
N GLY A 230 58.28 -31.81 26.87
CA GLY A 230 59.22 -31.64 27.96
C GLY A 230 59.46 -32.96 28.71
#